data_a15fe541e8a2a6433786f62af294c25a
#
_entry.id   a15fe541e8a2a6433786f62af294c25a
#
_cell.length_a   1.000
_cell.length_b   1.000
_cell.length_c   1.000
_cell.angle_alpha   90.00
_cell.angle_beta   90.00
_cell.angle_gamma   90.00
#
_symmetry.space_group_name_H-M   'P 1'
#
loop_
_entity.id
_entity.type
_entity.pdbx_description
1 polymer ?
#
loop_
_entity_poly.entity_id
_entity_poly.type
_entity_poly.pdbx_seq_one_letter_code
_entity_poly.pdbx_strand_id
1 'polypeptide(L)' 'MLYNGYMITVYSTNTCAYCKQVKQYLTKKGKEFSEVDLDENPAKRQELYLRTNIMIVPITEIDGQLVVGYNLGKLAKLI' A
#
# COMPACT_ATOMS: atom_id res chain seq x y z
N MET A 1 9.98 11.15 20.16
CA MET A 1 9.36 10.94 18.89
C MET A 1 8.40 9.78 18.93
N LEU A 2 7.28 9.96 18.35
CA LEU A 2 6.29 8.91 18.32
C LEU A 2 6.37 8.14 17.02
N TYR A 3 6.56 6.88 17.18
CA TYR A 3 6.73 6.00 16.06
C TYR A 3 5.85 4.79 16.31
N ASN A 4 5.03 4.46 15.34
CA ASN A 4 4.06 3.38 15.52
C ASN A 4 4.66 1.99 15.37
N GLY A 5 5.96 1.90 15.19
CA GLY A 5 6.66 0.63 15.15
C GLY A 5 6.70 -0.05 13.80
N TYR A 6 6.12 0.55 12.76
CA TYR A 6 6.17 -0.03 11.42
C TYR A 6 5.98 1.05 10.36
N MET A 7 6.44 0.72 9.18
CA MET A 7 6.33 1.61 8.02
C MET A 7 5.32 1.04 7.05
N ILE A 8 4.42 1.90 6.60
CA ILE A 8 3.36 1.51 5.68
C ILE A 8 3.53 2.29 4.38
N THR A 9 3.55 1.58 3.27
CA THR A 9 3.59 2.19 1.94
C THR A 9 2.45 1.63 1.10
N VAL A 10 1.67 2.52 0.49
CA VAL A 10 0.58 2.11 -0.39
C VAL A 10 0.97 2.42 -1.83
N TYR A 11 1.03 1.39 -2.65
CA TYR A 11 1.29 1.54 -4.08
C TYR A 11 -0.06 1.54 -4.80
N SER A 12 -0.32 2.60 -5.55
CA SER A 12 -1.63 2.83 -6.13
C SER A 12 -1.54 3.41 -7.54
N THR A 13 -2.69 3.49 -8.20
CA THR A 13 -2.84 4.19 -9.48
C THR A 13 -3.97 5.20 -9.36
N ASN A 14 -4.03 6.14 -10.30
CA ASN A 14 -5.00 7.25 -10.24
C ASN A 14 -6.45 6.81 -10.38
N THR A 15 -6.69 5.68 -11.05
CA THR A 15 -8.04 5.24 -11.35
C THR A 15 -8.52 4.07 -10.50
N CYS A 16 -7.80 3.74 -9.47
CA CYS A 16 -8.08 2.57 -8.65
C CYS A 16 -9.02 2.91 -7.48
N ALA A 17 -10.25 2.42 -7.54
CA ALA A 17 -11.21 2.65 -6.46
C ALA A 17 -10.80 1.95 -5.17
N TYR A 18 -10.29 0.73 -5.26
CA TYR A 18 -9.86 -0.01 -4.07
C TYR A 18 -8.65 0.62 -3.42
N CYS A 19 -7.79 1.27 -4.21
CA CYS A 19 -6.66 2.01 -3.64
C CYS A 19 -7.15 3.11 -2.72
N LYS A 20 -8.18 3.83 -3.13
CA LYS A 20 -8.77 4.88 -2.30
C LYS A 20 -9.35 4.29 -1.00
N GLN A 21 -9.99 3.13 -1.10
CA GLN A 21 -10.58 2.50 0.07
C GLN A 21 -9.53 2.05 1.07
N VAL A 22 -8.41 1.50 0.59
CA VAL A 22 -7.31 1.13 1.47
C VAL A 22 -6.75 2.35 2.19
N LYS A 23 -6.54 3.45 1.46
CA LYS A 23 -6.02 4.67 2.07
C LYS A 23 -7.00 5.24 3.09
N GLN A 24 -8.29 5.22 2.79
CA GLN A 24 -9.31 5.66 3.73
C GLN A 24 -9.31 4.80 4.99
N TYR A 25 -9.17 3.50 4.83
CA TYR A 25 -9.13 2.58 5.96
C TYR A 25 -7.96 2.89 6.87
N LEU A 26 -6.76 3.08 6.30
CA LEU A 26 -5.58 3.39 7.08
C LEU A 26 -5.74 4.73 7.81
N THR A 27 -6.27 5.73 7.13
CA THR A 27 -6.52 7.04 7.72
C THR A 27 -7.50 6.92 8.88
N LYS A 28 -8.57 6.17 8.68
CA LYS A 28 -9.59 5.99 9.71
C LYS A 28 -9.03 5.28 10.95
N LYS A 29 -8.06 4.40 10.75
CA LYS A 29 -7.39 3.71 11.86
C LYS A 29 -6.29 4.54 12.49
N GLY A 30 -6.06 5.76 12.02
CA GLY A 30 -5.04 6.63 12.56
C GLY A 30 -3.62 6.22 12.20
N LYS A 31 -3.45 5.50 11.11
CA LYS A 31 -2.12 5.02 10.68
C LYS A 31 -1.57 5.92 9.60
N GLU A 32 -0.32 6.35 9.77
CA GLU A 32 0.37 7.11 8.75
C GLU A 32 0.95 6.17 7.71
N PHE A 33 0.95 6.62 6.47
CA PHE A 33 1.50 5.82 5.38
C PHE A 33 2.07 6.73 4.31
N SER A 34 3.03 6.18 3.55
CA SER A 34 3.54 6.82 2.36
C SER A 34 2.76 6.30 1.16
N GLU A 35 2.61 7.15 0.16
CA GLU A 35 1.86 6.79 -1.04
C GLU A 35 2.78 6.87 -2.24
N VAL A 36 2.79 5.82 -3.07
CA VAL A 36 3.54 5.80 -4.31
C VAL A 36 2.54 5.65 -5.45
N ASP A 37 2.46 6.66 -6.30
CA ASP A 37 1.61 6.65 -7.48
C ASP A 37 2.38 5.99 -8.62
N LEU A 38 1.93 4.80 -9.01
CA LEU A 38 2.63 4.01 -10.03
C LEU A 38 2.42 4.57 -11.44
N ASP A 39 1.37 5.37 -11.64
CA ASP A 39 1.17 6.04 -12.93
C ASP A 39 2.19 7.15 -13.14
N GLU A 40 2.55 7.84 -12.08
CA GLU A 40 3.52 8.92 -12.14
C GLU A 40 4.96 8.44 -11.98
N ASN A 41 5.15 7.20 -11.56
CA ASN A 41 6.46 6.63 -11.31
C ASN A 41 6.64 5.30 -12.04
N PRO A 42 6.80 5.32 -13.38
CA PRO A 42 6.93 4.07 -14.14
C PRO A 42 8.09 3.20 -13.70
N ALA A 43 9.20 3.83 -13.27
CA ALA A 43 10.36 3.08 -12.79
C ALA A 43 10.01 2.30 -11.51
N LYS A 44 9.25 2.89 -10.62
CA LYS A 44 8.79 2.22 -9.40
C LYS A 44 7.82 1.10 -9.72
N ARG A 45 6.98 1.29 -10.73
CA ARG A 45 6.05 0.24 -11.18
C ARG A 45 6.81 -0.98 -11.66
N GLN A 46 7.85 -0.76 -12.48
CA GLN A 46 8.66 -1.85 -12.99
C GLN A 46 9.44 -2.53 -11.87
N GLU A 47 10.03 -1.74 -10.97
CA GLU A 47 10.77 -2.26 -9.83
C GLU A 47 9.88 -3.15 -8.96
N LEU A 48 8.67 -2.68 -8.67
CA LEU A 48 7.72 -3.43 -7.85
C LEU A 48 7.32 -4.74 -8.53
N TYR A 49 7.05 -4.68 -9.84
CA TYR A 49 6.70 -5.88 -10.58
C TYR A 49 7.84 -6.90 -10.59
N LEU A 50 9.07 -6.43 -10.81
CA LEU A 50 10.23 -7.33 -10.84
C LEU A 50 10.47 -7.97 -9.47
N ARG A 51 10.21 -7.23 -8.39
CA ARG A 51 10.40 -7.72 -7.04
C ARG A 51 9.31 -8.69 -6.60
N THR A 52 8.06 -8.42 -6.97
CA THR A 52 6.91 -9.16 -6.46
C THR A 52 6.25 -10.06 -7.47
N ASN A 53 6.46 -9.80 -8.76
CA ASN A 53 5.75 -10.45 -9.86
C ASN A 53 4.24 -10.24 -9.78
N ILE A 54 3.82 -9.12 -9.18
CA ILE A 54 2.40 -8.79 -8.99
C ILE A 54 2.09 -7.50 -9.72
N MET A 55 1.00 -7.49 -10.50
CA MET A 55 0.57 -6.31 -11.25
C MET A 55 -0.75 -5.74 -10.74
N ILE A 56 -1.27 -6.30 -9.67
CA ILE A 56 -2.55 -5.87 -9.09
C ILE A 56 -2.30 -4.73 -8.12
N VAL A 57 -3.13 -3.70 -8.18
CA VAL A 57 -3.14 -2.61 -7.21
C VAL A 57 -4.48 -2.62 -6.46
N PRO A 58 -4.54 -2.15 -5.23
CA PRO A 58 -3.45 -1.60 -4.43
C PRO A 58 -2.54 -2.68 -3.87
N ILE A 59 -1.29 -2.31 -3.61
CA ILE A 59 -0.38 -3.14 -2.84
C ILE A 59 0.02 -2.32 -1.63
N THR A 60 -0.15 -2.89 -0.44
CA THR A 60 0.23 -2.23 0.81
C THR A 60 1.40 -3.00 1.39
N GLU A 61 2.50 -2.31 1.61
CA GLU A 61 3.69 -2.90 2.22
C GLU A 61 3.78 -2.43 3.67
N ILE A 62 3.87 -3.38 4.60
CA ILE A 62 3.97 -3.08 6.02
C ILE A 62 5.15 -3.86 6.56
N ASP A 63 6.25 -3.15 6.85
CA ASP A 63 7.50 -3.73 7.34
C ASP A 63 7.96 -4.92 6.50
N GLY A 64 7.87 -4.77 5.18
CA GLY A 64 8.31 -5.81 4.26
C GLY A 64 7.26 -6.86 3.91
N GLN A 65 6.12 -6.85 4.58
CA GLN A 65 5.03 -7.77 4.27
C GLN A 65 4.06 -7.10 3.31
N LEU A 66 3.57 -7.86 2.33
CA LEU A 66 2.70 -7.32 1.30
C LEU A 66 1.26 -7.75 1.50
N VAL A 67 0.36 -6.78 1.38
CA VAL A 67 -1.07 -7.02 1.30
C VAL A 67 -1.50 -6.64 -0.10
N VAL A 68 -1.92 -7.63 -0.88
CA VAL A 68 -2.30 -7.42 -2.28
C VAL A 68 -3.80 -7.23 -2.37
N GLY A 69 -4.20 -6.15 -3.02
CA GLY A 69 -5.61 -5.84 -3.22
C GLY A 69 -6.26 -5.28 -1.97
N TYR A 70 -7.58 -5.30 -1.99
CA TYR A 70 -8.38 -4.77 -0.89
C TYR A 70 -8.70 -5.91 0.08
N ASN A 71 -7.77 -6.14 1.00
CA ASN A 71 -7.86 -7.24 1.96
C ASN A 71 -7.78 -6.66 3.38
N LEU A 72 -8.92 -6.22 3.88
CA LEU A 72 -8.99 -5.58 5.19
C LEU A 72 -8.65 -6.55 6.33
N GLY A 73 -8.96 -7.82 6.16
CA GLY A 73 -8.63 -8.82 7.18
C GLY A 73 -7.14 -8.91 7.41
N LYS A 74 -6.37 -8.97 6.32
CA LYS A 74 -4.92 -9.03 6.42
C LYS A 74 -4.33 -7.70 6.89
N LEU A 75 -4.88 -6.59 6.41
CA LEU A 75 -4.44 -5.27 6.87
C LEU A 75 -4.63 -5.14 8.38
N ALA A 76 -5.80 -5.54 8.89
CA ALA A 76 -6.09 -5.43 10.30
C ALA A 76 -5.13 -6.25 11.16
N LYS A 77 -4.65 -7.38 10.64
CA LYS A 77 -3.69 -8.19 11.37
C LYS A 77 -2.30 -7.57 11.43
N LEU A 78 -1.94 -6.79 10.42
CA LEU A 78 -0.59 -6.25 10.30
C LEU A 78 -0.46 -4.84 10.87
N ILE A 79 -1.56 -4.16 11.06
CA ILE A 79 -1.52 -2.84 11.67
C ILE A 79 -2.10 -2.91 13.09
#